data_925eaff3456a6b03af36248076972200
#
_entry.id   925eaff3456a6b03af36248076972200
#
_cell.length_a   1.000
_cell.length_b   1.000
_cell.length_c   1.000
_cell.angle_alpha   90.00
_cell.angle_beta   90.00
_cell.angle_gamma   90.00
#
_symmetry.space_group_name_H-M   'P 1'
#
loop_
_entity.id
_entity.type
_entity.pdbx_description
1 polymer ?
#
loop_
_entity_poly.entity_id
_entity_poly.type
_entity_poly.pdbx_seq_one_letter_code
_entity_poly.pdbx_strand_id
1 'polypeptide(L)'
;MPEFFTVATLEEIPPGTGRTVEVQGVWIALFNVDGSFYAVDNTCPHAGGPLGEGHLEGHVVECPWHGWRYNVQTGERPENPNITVACCPVQIEGNQVQVALPEHFT
;
A
#
# COMPACT_ATOMS: atom_id res chain seq x y z
N MET A 1 -18.92 2.34 9.09
CA MET A 1 -18.51 1.35 8.07
C MET A 1 -17.61 2.01 7.05
N PRO A 2 -16.46 1.44 6.75
CA PRO A 2 -15.63 2.02 5.70
C PRO A 2 -16.30 1.87 4.33
N GLU A 3 -16.08 2.85 3.50
CA GLU A 3 -16.57 2.83 2.13
C GLU A 3 -15.41 2.41 1.23
N PHE A 4 -15.63 1.40 0.41
CA PHE A 4 -14.61 0.87 -0.50
C PHE A 4 -14.72 1.49 -1.88
N PHE A 5 -13.58 1.82 -2.46
CA PHE A 5 -13.51 2.43 -3.79
C PHE A 5 -12.68 1.54 -4.71
N THR A 6 -13.20 1.25 -5.90
CA THR A 6 -12.44 0.49 -6.90
C THR A 6 -11.29 1.34 -7.41
N VAL A 7 -10.06 0.82 -7.30
CA VAL A 7 -8.86 1.56 -7.69
C VAL A 7 -8.08 0.87 -8.80
N ALA A 8 -8.35 -0.41 -9.04
CA ALA A 8 -7.62 -1.17 -10.06
C ALA A 8 -8.36 -2.46 -10.34
N THR A 9 -7.95 -3.16 -11.41
CA THR A 9 -8.35 -4.55 -11.64
C THR A 9 -7.20 -5.45 -11.24
N LEU A 10 -7.49 -6.73 -11.05
CA LEU A 10 -6.46 -7.70 -10.64
C LEU A 10 -5.29 -7.73 -11.63
N GLU A 11 -5.60 -7.66 -12.92
CA GLU A 11 -4.59 -7.77 -13.98
C GLU A 11 -3.67 -6.56 -14.04
N GLU A 12 -4.11 -5.41 -13.55
CA GLU A 12 -3.31 -4.19 -13.60
C GLU A 12 -2.13 -4.20 -12.64
N ILE A 13 -2.19 -5.07 -11.62
CA ILE A 13 -1.13 -5.16 -10.61
C ILE A 13 -0.68 -6.61 -10.51
N PRO A 14 0.27 -7.03 -11.36
CA PRO A 14 0.77 -8.41 -11.33
C PRO A 14 1.45 -8.75 -10.00
N PRO A 15 1.50 -10.06 -9.63
CA PRO A 15 2.18 -10.45 -8.39
C PRO A 15 3.62 -9.93 -8.34
N GLY A 16 4.02 -9.46 -7.16
CA GLY A 16 5.36 -8.92 -6.96
C GLY A 16 5.51 -7.47 -7.32
N THR A 17 4.42 -6.77 -7.62
CA THR A 17 4.47 -5.36 -8.01
C THR A 17 3.56 -4.51 -7.14
N GLY A 18 3.80 -3.20 -7.18
CA GLY A 18 2.97 -2.22 -6.52
C GLY A 18 2.61 -1.08 -7.44
N ARG A 19 1.68 -0.25 -6.99
CA ARG A 19 1.19 0.87 -7.78
C ARG A 19 0.66 1.95 -6.85
N THR A 20 0.88 3.21 -7.21
CA THR A 20 0.26 4.34 -6.52
C THR A 20 -1.13 4.55 -7.09
N VAL A 21 -2.13 4.59 -6.21
CA VAL A 21 -3.52 4.87 -6.59
C VAL A 21 -4.06 6.00 -5.72
N GLU A 22 -5.14 6.62 -6.16
CA GLU A 22 -5.75 7.73 -5.42
C GLU A 22 -7.13 7.33 -4.93
N VAL A 23 -7.41 7.60 -3.65
CA VAL A 23 -8.72 7.38 -3.04
C VAL A 23 -9.13 8.68 -2.36
N GLN A 24 -10.14 9.34 -2.91
CA GLN A 24 -10.68 10.61 -2.38
C GLN A 24 -9.58 11.65 -2.09
N GLY A 25 -8.66 11.81 -3.04
CA GLY A 25 -7.57 12.78 -2.92
C GLY A 25 -6.40 12.32 -2.09
N VAL A 26 -6.41 11.09 -1.58
CA VAL A 26 -5.32 10.53 -0.79
C VAL A 26 -4.56 9.52 -1.62
N TRP A 27 -3.23 9.65 -1.66
CA TRP A 27 -2.38 8.72 -2.39
C TRP A 27 -2.11 7.48 -1.57
N ILE A 28 -2.40 6.31 -2.15
CA ILE A 28 -2.28 5.01 -1.49
C ILE A 28 -1.34 4.13 -2.31
N ALA A 29 -0.48 3.38 -1.63
CA ALA A 29 0.38 2.38 -2.25
C ALA A 29 -0.31 1.03 -2.17
N LEU A 30 -0.59 0.41 -3.33
CA LEU A 30 -1.30 -0.87 -3.42
C LEU A 30 -0.34 -1.90 -3.97
N PHE A 31 -0.25 -3.05 -3.29
CA PHE A 31 0.71 -4.11 -3.63
C PHE A 31 0.04 -5.45 -3.80
N ASN A 32 0.53 -6.23 -4.75
CA ASN A 32 0.13 -7.62 -4.94
C ASN A 32 1.27 -8.53 -4.50
N VAL A 33 1.07 -9.22 -3.37
CA VAL A 33 2.05 -10.17 -2.85
C VAL A 33 1.48 -11.57 -3.06
N ASP A 34 1.94 -12.25 -4.10
CA ASP A 34 1.50 -13.61 -4.44
C ASP A 34 -0.02 -13.75 -4.55
N GLY A 35 -0.69 -12.74 -5.06
CA GLY A 35 -2.15 -12.77 -5.23
C GLY A 35 -2.93 -12.18 -4.08
N SER A 36 -2.26 -11.82 -2.98
CA SER A 36 -2.89 -11.10 -1.87
C SER A 36 -2.58 -9.62 -1.98
N PHE A 37 -3.59 -8.78 -1.85
CA PHE A 37 -3.44 -7.34 -2.02
C PHE A 37 -3.37 -6.63 -0.68
N TYR A 38 -2.44 -5.69 -0.55
CA TYR A 38 -2.24 -4.88 0.65
C TYR A 38 -2.12 -3.43 0.24
N ALA A 39 -2.65 -2.54 1.07
CA ALA A 39 -2.59 -1.10 0.80
C ALA A 39 -2.09 -0.36 2.03
N VAL A 40 -1.16 0.58 1.80
CA VAL A 40 -0.62 1.42 2.86
C VAL A 40 -0.57 2.86 2.34
N ASP A 41 -0.34 3.81 3.26
CA ASP A 41 -0.11 5.20 2.89
C ASP A 41 1.06 5.25 1.90
N ASN A 42 0.88 5.97 0.80
CA ASN A 42 1.92 6.07 -0.22
C ASN A 42 3.11 6.91 0.23
N THR A 43 2.92 7.78 1.21
CA THR A 43 3.97 8.70 1.64
C THR A 43 4.86 8.05 2.69
N CYS A 44 6.14 7.87 2.35
CA CYS A 44 7.11 7.37 3.30
C CYS A 44 7.30 8.39 4.42
N PRO A 45 7.10 8.02 5.69
CA PRO A 45 7.22 9.00 6.79
C PRO A 45 8.61 9.58 6.94
N HIS A 46 9.64 8.88 6.45
CA HIS A 46 11.01 9.37 6.55
C HIS A 46 11.29 10.53 5.58
N ALA A 47 10.93 10.35 4.31
CA ALA A 47 11.37 11.28 3.27
C ALA A 47 10.26 11.74 2.34
N GLY A 48 9.03 11.24 2.53
CA GLY A 48 7.92 11.58 1.66
C GLY A 48 7.92 10.89 0.31
N GLY A 49 8.79 9.89 0.12
CA GLY A 49 8.88 9.17 -1.15
C GLY A 49 7.66 8.31 -1.44
N PRO A 50 7.38 8.06 -2.73
CA PRO A 50 6.17 7.30 -3.11
C PRO A 50 6.39 5.80 -2.95
N LEU A 51 5.85 5.22 -1.89
CA LEU A 51 6.00 3.79 -1.62
C LEU A 51 5.45 2.90 -2.74
N GLY A 52 4.39 3.37 -3.44
CA GLY A 52 3.82 2.60 -4.54
C GLY A 52 4.76 2.39 -5.72
N GLU A 53 5.82 3.20 -5.81
CA GLU A 53 6.84 3.06 -6.84
C GLU A 53 8.10 2.40 -6.33
N GLY A 54 8.08 1.94 -5.07
CA GLY A 54 9.22 1.27 -4.48
C GLY A 54 9.37 -0.17 -4.94
N HIS A 55 10.48 -0.78 -4.55
CA HIS A 55 10.77 -2.16 -4.89
C HIS A 55 10.13 -3.09 -3.85
N LEU A 56 9.27 -3.99 -4.33
CA LEU A 56 8.60 -4.97 -3.46
C LEU A 56 9.36 -6.29 -3.48
N GLU A 57 9.66 -6.80 -2.29
CA GLU A 57 10.31 -8.09 -2.14
C GLU A 57 9.59 -8.84 -1.03
N GLY A 58 8.85 -9.89 -1.38
CA GLY A 58 7.97 -10.58 -0.44
C GLY A 58 6.92 -9.62 0.07
N HIS A 59 6.83 -9.44 1.39
CA HIS A 59 5.89 -8.52 2.03
C HIS A 59 6.53 -7.17 2.36
N VAL A 60 7.75 -6.90 1.89
CA VAL A 60 8.49 -5.69 2.27
C VAL A 60 8.68 -4.81 1.04
N VAL A 61 8.29 -3.55 1.13
CA VAL A 61 8.57 -2.57 0.09
C VAL A 61 9.69 -1.65 0.55
N GLU A 62 10.59 -1.33 -0.38
CA GLU A 62 11.67 -0.39 -0.13
C GLU A 62 11.33 0.95 -0.78
N CYS A 63 11.34 2.02 0.03
CA CYS A 63 11.07 3.36 -0.45
C CYS A 63 12.14 3.74 -1.50
N PRO A 64 11.74 4.28 -2.68
CA PRO A 64 12.71 4.65 -3.70
C PRO A 64 13.60 5.81 -3.27
N TRP A 65 13.21 6.54 -2.21
CA TRP A 65 14.01 7.62 -1.65
C TRP A 65 14.67 7.10 -0.37
N HIS A 66 15.98 6.92 -0.35
CA HIS A 66 16.79 6.55 0.81
C HIS A 66 16.67 5.10 1.28
N GLY A 67 15.81 4.28 0.68
CA GLY A 67 15.81 2.83 0.92
C GLY A 67 15.18 2.36 2.23
N TRP A 68 14.37 3.17 2.90
CA TRP A 68 13.65 2.69 4.09
C TRP A 68 12.63 1.64 3.69
N ARG A 69 12.48 0.60 4.51
CA ARG A 69 11.64 -0.54 4.20
C ARG A 69 10.45 -0.66 5.15
N TYR A 70 9.33 -1.12 4.59
CA TYR A 70 8.08 -1.29 5.35
C TYR A 70 7.40 -2.60 4.96
N ASN A 71 6.87 -3.30 5.97
CA ASN A 71 6.06 -4.49 5.73
C ASN A 71 4.68 -4.03 5.29
N VAL A 72 4.26 -4.39 4.08
CA VAL A 72 3.00 -3.88 3.52
C VAL A 72 1.77 -4.52 4.18
N GLN A 73 1.95 -5.65 4.87
CA GLN A 73 0.86 -6.31 5.57
C GLN A 73 0.59 -5.67 6.93
N THR A 74 1.62 -5.23 7.63
CA THR A 74 1.49 -4.68 8.98
C THR A 74 1.71 -3.17 9.05
N GLY A 75 2.38 -2.59 8.06
CA GLY A 75 2.76 -1.19 8.07
C GLY A 75 4.03 -0.91 8.85
N GLU A 76 4.62 -1.92 9.46
CA GLU A 76 5.78 -1.74 10.33
C GLU A 76 7.09 -1.75 9.57
N ARG A 77 8.03 -0.96 10.04
CA ARG A 77 9.38 -0.99 9.52
C ARG A 77 10.13 -2.17 10.15
N PRO A 78 10.64 -3.15 9.36
CA PRO A 78 11.30 -4.31 9.96
C PRO A 78 12.48 -3.96 10.86
N GLU A 79 13.23 -2.91 10.52
CA GLU A 79 14.38 -2.47 11.32
C GLU A 79 13.97 -1.76 12.60
N ASN A 80 12.76 -1.20 12.63
CA ASN A 80 12.26 -0.48 13.80
C ASN A 80 10.74 -0.48 13.79
N PRO A 81 10.09 -1.45 14.45
CA PRO A 81 8.63 -1.58 14.41
C PRO A 81 7.86 -0.41 15.02
N ASN A 82 8.55 0.50 15.70
CA ASN A 82 7.89 1.70 16.22
C ASN A 82 7.63 2.73 15.14
N ILE A 83 8.24 2.58 13.96
CA ILE A 83 8.01 3.45 12.81
C ILE A 83 7.08 2.70 11.87
N THR A 84 5.90 3.26 11.61
CA THR A 84 4.88 2.58 10.82
C THR A 84 4.29 3.51 9.77
N VAL A 85 3.70 2.91 8.74
CA VAL A 85 2.79 3.61 7.82
C VAL A 85 1.38 3.08 8.07
N ALA A 86 0.37 3.91 7.81
CA ALA A 86 -1.01 3.49 7.98
C ALA A 86 -1.37 2.42 6.95
N CYS A 87 -2.07 1.38 7.39
CA CYS A 87 -2.60 0.34 6.51
C CYS A 87 -4.05 0.66 6.18
N CYS A 88 -4.44 0.36 4.95
CA CYS A 88 -5.80 0.58 4.48
C CYS A 88 -6.48 -0.76 4.23
N PRO A 89 -7.78 -0.91 4.58
CA PRO A 89 -8.50 -2.14 4.25
C PRO A 89 -8.61 -2.34 2.75
N VAL A 90 -8.47 -3.59 2.31
CA VAL A 90 -8.59 -3.97 0.91
C VAL A 90 -9.60 -5.10 0.79
N GLN A 91 -10.44 -5.05 -0.23
CA GLN A 91 -11.31 -6.18 -0.57
C GLN A 91 -11.30 -6.39 -2.07
N ILE A 92 -11.57 -7.63 -2.47
CA ILE A 92 -11.65 -8.00 -3.88
C ILE A 92 -13.11 -8.31 -4.18
N GLU A 93 -13.62 -7.71 -5.26
CA GLU A 93 -14.97 -7.99 -5.73
C GLU A 93 -14.91 -8.31 -7.21
N GLY A 94 -15.13 -9.59 -7.57
CA GLY A 94 -14.91 -10.03 -8.93
C GLY A 94 -13.44 -9.90 -9.29
N ASN A 95 -13.15 -9.09 -10.31
CA ASN A 95 -11.76 -8.79 -10.65
C ASN A 95 -11.35 -7.37 -10.24
N GLN A 96 -12.14 -6.72 -9.37
CA GLN A 96 -11.88 -5.36 -8.93
C GLN A 96 -11.18 -5.34 -7.58
N VAL A 97 -10.14 -4.52 -7.47
CA VAL A 97 -9.45 -4.28 -6.21
C VAL A 97 -10.00 -3.00 -5.62
N GLN A 98 -10.50 -3.08 -4.39
CA GLN A 98 -11.14 -1.96 -3.72
C GLN A 98 -10.42 -1.63 -2.43
N VAL A 99 -10.27 -0.34 -2.14
CA VAL A 99 -9.55 0.15 -0.97
C VAL A 99 -10.44 1.13 -0.21
N ALA A 100 -10.39 1.08 1.11
CA ALA A 100 -11.05 2.04 1.98
C ALA A 100 -10.02 2.80 2.78
N LEU A 101 -10.30 4.07 3.08
CA LEU A 101 -9.44 4.86 3.95
C LEU A 101 -9.78 4.55 5.41
N PRO A 102 -8.77 4.42 6.30
CA PRO A 102 -9.03 4.29 7.73
C PRO A 102 -9.72 5.55 8.27
N GLU A 103 -10.51 5.40 9.33
CA GLU A 103 -11.27 6.53 9.90
C GLU A 103 -10.37 7.69 10.32
N HIS A 104 -9.18 7.40 10.81
CA HIS A 104 -8.25 8.42 11.29
C HIS A 104 -7.27 8.90 10.23
N PHE A 105 -7.53 8.56 8.98
CA PHE A 105 -6.63 8.85 7.86
C PHE A 105 -7.05 10.16 7.21
N THR A 106 -6.65 11.27 7.75
CA THR A 106 -7.00 12.58 7.20
C THR A 106 -5.81 13.52 7.19
#